data_94ce90bdaa4f07a365e3ba3268a53ed6
#
_entry.id   94ce90bdaa4f07a365e3ba3268a53ed6
#
_cell.length_a   1.000
_cell.length_b   1.000
_cell.length_c   1.000
_cell.angle_alpha   90.00
_cell.angle_beta   90.00
_cell.angle_gamma   90.00
#
_symmetry.space_group_name_H-M   'P 1'
#
loop_
_entity.id
_entity.type
_entity.pdbx_description
1 polymer ?
#
loop_
_entity_poly.entity_id
_entity_poly.type
_entity_poly.pdbx_seq_one_letter_code
_entity_poly.pdbx_strand_id
1 'polypeptide(L)'
;MTASLFEEQADPVVNLLPCDGIVNDYGNAFTAEADAMLAWLLTEVPWQHDEIRLYGKRIVTARRIAWYGDDAFDYRYSGVNHRARLWPPPLRALRDRVETLVGVHFNSCLLNRYDDGSQGMAWHSDDEAELGPETVIASVSFGATRKFAFR
;
A
#
# COMPACT_ATOMS: atom_id res chain seq x y z
N MET A 1 11.00 30.19 -0.34
CA MET A 1 10.01 29.10 -0.24
C MET A 1 8.71 29.65 -0.75
N THR A 2 8.38 29.37 -1.99
CA THR A 2 7.09 29.73 -2.60
C THR A 2 6.12 28.59 -2.27
N ALA A 3 5.23 28.80 -1.29
CA ALA A 3 4.10 27.91 -1.08
C ALA A 3 3.27 27.90 -2.37
N SER A 4 2.96 26.70 -2.88
CA SER A 4 2.03 26.54 -4.00
C SER A 4 0.66 27.03 -3.54
N LEU A 5 0.10 28.01 -4.24
CA LEU A 5 -1.24 28.57 -3.99
C LEU A 5 -2.37 27.57 -4.38
N PHE A 6 -2.03 26.34 -4.76
CA PHE A 6 -2.96 25.33 -5.30
C PHE A 6 -2.77 23.94 -4.68
N GLU A 7 -2.15 23.79 -3.50
CA GLU A 7 -2.30 22.57 -2.73
C GLU A 7 -3.71 22.60 -2.11
N GLU A 8 -4.63 21.87 -2.69
CA GLU A 8 -5.87 21.50 -2.01
C GLU A 8 -5.47 20.82 -0.70
N GLN A 9 -5.85 21.43 0.41
CA GLN A 9 -5.53 20.92 1.73
C GLN A 9 -6.31 19.62 1.89
N ALA A 10 -5.63 18.50 2.06
CA ALA A 10 -6.25 17.21 2.29
C ALA A 10 -7.21 17.30 3.49
N ASP A 11 -8.43 16.85 3.32
CA ASP A 11 -9.44 16.78 4.37
C ASP A 11 -9.95 15.33 4.51
N PRO A 12 -9.54 14.62 5.56
CA PRO A 12 -9.88 13.22 5.74
C PRO A 12 -11.37 12.97 6.00
N VAL A 13 -12.17 14.01 6.23
CA VAL A 13 -13.62 13.90 6.41
C VAL A 13 -14.35 13.87 5.07
N VAL A 14 -13.75 14.43 4.01
CA VAL A 14 -14.35 14.50 2.68
C VAL A 14 -14.16 13.16 1.94
N ASN A 15 -15.27 12.58 1.47
CA ASN A 15 -15.20 11.48 0.54
C ASN A 15 -14.87 11.98 -0.87
N LEU A 16 -13.76 11.52 -1.44
CA LEU A 16 -13.32 11.89 -2.79
C LEU A 16 -14.10 11.19 -3.91
N LEU A 17 -14.85 10.12 -3.60
CA LEU A 17 -15.66 9.41 -4.59
C LEU A 17 -17.10 9.91 -4.59
N PRO A 18 -17.72 10.06 -5.77
CA PRO A 18 -19.10 10.49 -5.87
C PRO A 18 -20.11 9.38 -5.53
N CYS A 19 -19.71 8.10 -5.66
CA CYS A 19 -20.55 6.92 -5.42
C CYS A 19 -19.68 5.67 -5.27
N ASP A 20 -20.31 4.55 -4.89
CA ASP A 20 -19.75 3.19 -4.89
C ASP A 20 -18.53 2.95 -3.99
N GLY A 21 -18.29 3.84 -3.02
CA GLY A 21 -17.22 3.68 -2.05
C GLY A 21 -16.88 4.96 -1.29
N ILE A 22 -15.89 4.84 -0.40
CA ILE A 22 -15.37 5.94 0.39
C ILE A 22 -13.85 5.98 0.21
N VAL A 23 -13.34 7.13 -0.20
CA VAL A 23 -11.90 7.42 -0.25
C VAL A 23 -11.64 8.74 0.48
N ASN A 24 -10.79 8.67 1.49
CA ASN A 24 -10.39 9.82 2.28
C ASN A 24 -8.90 10.08 2.11
N ASP A 25 -8.52 11.33 1.91
CA ASP A 25 -7.11 11.75 1.79
C ASP A 25 -6.62 12.37 3.10
N TYR A 26 -5.59 11.78 3.67
CA TYR A 26 -4.94 12.23 4.90
C TYR A 26 -3.70 13.12 4.62
N GLY A 27 -3.44 13.44 3.37
CA GLY A 27 -2.31 14.29 2.97
C GLY A 27 -0.96 13.72 3.38
N ASN A 28 -0.03 14.61 3.69
CA ASN A 28 1.35 14.26 4.03
C ASN A 28 1.50 13.93 5.54
N ALA A 29 0.81 12.91 6.02
CA ALA A 29 0.74 12.57 7.45
C ALA A 29 2.08 12.10 8.07
N PHE A 30 3.06 11.66 7.25
CA PHE A 30 4.31 11.03 7.70
C PHE A 30 5.56 11.77 7.23
N THR A 31 5.49 13.06 6.97
CA THR A 31 6.59 13.86 6.39
C THR A 31 7.88 13.81 7.21
N ALA A 32 7.77 13.86 8.54
CA ALA A 32 8.93 13.94 9.43
C ALA A 32 9.82 12.69 9.37
N GLU A 33 9.27 11.52 9.10
CA GLU A 33 9.99 10.26 9.03
C GLU A 33 10.09 9.66 7.62
N ALA A 34 9.55 10.35 6.61
CA ALA A 34 9.42 9.81 5.25
C ALA A 34 10.76 9.34 4.66
N ASP A 35 11.81 10.16 4.77
CA ASP A 35 13.13 9.84 4.22
C ASP A 35 13.78 8.63 4.94
N ALA A 36 13.68 8.60 6.27
CA ALA A 36 14.22 7.50 7.07
C ALA A 36 13.47 6.19 6.78
N MET A 37 12.14 6.26 6.65
CA MET A 37 11.31 5.10 6.32
C MET A 37 11.61 4.62 4.90
N LEU A 38 11.72 5.51 3.92
CA LEU A 38 12.07 5.16 2.55
C LEU A 38 13.44 4.47 2.49
N ALA A 39 14.46 5.02 3.16
CA ALA A 39 15.80 4.43 3.21
C ALA A 39 15.74 3.01 3.81
N TRP A 40 15.04 2.82 4.92
CA TRP A 40 14.85 1.52 5.54
C TRP A 40 14.13 0.54 4.61
N LEU A 41 13.02 0.96 3.98
CA LEU A 41 12.26 0.13 3.03
C LEU A 41 13.14 -0.34 1.86
N LEU A 42 14.00 0.52 1.34
CA LEU A 42 14.87 0.18 0.21
C LEU A 42 15.98 -0.81 0.57
N THR A 43 16.49 -0.77 1.81
CA THR A 43 17.67 -1.55 2.24
C THR A 43 17.33 -2.83 2.98
N GLU A 44 16.28 -2.81 3.83
CA GLU A 44 16.02 -3.90 4.78
C GLU A 44 14.88 -4.84 4.33
N VAL A 45 14.01 -4.37 3.44
CA VAL A 45 12.89 -5.20 2.95
C VAL A 45 13.40 -6.20 1.91
N PRO A 46 13.14 -7.50 2.10
CA PRO A 46 13.55 -8.55 1.15
C PRO A 46 12.59 -8.58 -0.06
N TRP A 47 12.71 -7.60 -0.91
CA TRP A 47 11.89 -7.43 -2.09
C TRP A 47 12.00 -8.62 -3.06
N GLN A 48 10.86 -9.10 -3.54
CA GLN A 48 10.75 -10.16 -4.54
C GLN A 48 9.88 -9.69 -5.69
N HIS A 49 10.18 -10.14 -6.92
CA HIS A 49 9.28 -9.92 -8.04
C HIS A 49 7.97 -10.65 -7.78
N ASP A 50 6.87 -9.98 -8.06
CA ASP A 50 5.54 -10.59 -7.99
C ASP A 50 5.31 -11.49 -9.20
N GLU A 51 4.62 -12.60 -8.97
CA GLU A 51 4.27 -13.57 -9.99
C GLU A 51 2.75 -13.70 -10.07
N ILE A 52 2.24 -13.54 -11.27
CA ILE A 52 0.81 -13.72 -11.53
C ILE A 52 0.59 -14.85 -12.54
N ARG A 53 -0.54 -15.54 -12.44
CA ARG A 53 -0.99 -16.48 -13.48
C ARG A 53 -2.10 -15.85 -14.29
N LEU A 54 -1.82 -15.61 -15.58
CA LEU A 54 -2.77 -15.07 -16.51
C LEU A 54 -2.95 -16.05 -17.68
N TYR A 55 -4.17 -16.52 -17.93
CA TYR A 55 -4.47 -17.54 -18.95
C TYR A 55 -3.57 -18.77 -18.91
N GLY A 56 -3.27 -19.26 -17.69
CA GLY A 56 -2.41 -20.43 -17.47
C GLY A 56 -0.91 -20.18 -17.61
N LYS A 57 -0.50 -18.97 -18.00
CA LYS A 57 0.91 -18.57 -18.11
C LYS A 57 1.35 -17.86 -16.82
N ARG A 58 2.56 -18.20 -16.37
CA ARG A 58 3.26 -17.48 -15.30
C ARG A 58 3.89 -16.21 -15.88
N ILE A 59 3.55 -15.08 -15.31
CA ILE A 59 4.11 -13.77 -15.66
C ILE A 59 4.81 -13.22 -14.43
N VAL A 60 6.08 -12.88 -14.56
CA VAL A 60 6.84 -12.17 -13.53
C VAL A 60 6.65 -10.67 -13.78
N THR A 61 6.15 -9.95 -12.78
CA THR A 61 5.94 -8.51 -12.91
C THR A 61 7.25 -7.75 -12.70
N ALA A 62 7.36 -6.55 -13.27
CA ALA A 62 8.48 -5.66 -12.98
C ALA A 62 8.44 -5.12 -11.54
N ARG A 63 7.23 -4.95 -10.99
CA ARG A 63 6.98 -4.57 -9.59
C ARG A 63 7.57 -5.61 -8.65
N ARG A 64 8.12 -5.13 -7.53
CA ARG A 64 8.54 -6.00 -6.43
C ARG A 64 7.60 -5.85 -5.25
N ILE A 65 7.43 -6.93 -4.51
CA ILE A 65 6.54 -6.99 -3.36
C ILE A 65 7.23 -7.57 -2.13
N ALA A 66 6.66 -7.26 -0.97
CA ALA A 66 6.90 -7.99 0.27
C ALA A 66 5.61 -7.98 1.10
N TRP A 67 5.34 -9.06 1.83
CA TRP A 67 4.14 -9.22 2.63
C TRP A 67 4.47 -9.36 4.11
N TYR A 68 3.73 -8.65 4.97
CA TYR A 68 3.88 -8.70 6.42
C TYR A 68 2.52 -8.84 7.10
N GLY A 69 2.49 -9.44 8.30
CA GLY A 69 1.27 -9.64 9.08
C GLY A 69 1.54 -9.93 10.53
N ASP A 70 0.48 -9.99 11.32
CA ASP A 70 0.54 -10.35 12.75
C ASP A 70 1.02 -11.78 12.94
N ASP A 71 0.68 -12.67 12.00
CA ASP A 71 1.13 -14.04 11.93
C ASP A 71 1.86 -14.33 10.62
N ALA A 72 2.73 -15.32 10.62
CA ALA A 72 3.35 -15.86 9.41
C ALA A 72 2.34 -16.80 8.73
N PHE A 73 1.50 -16.28 7.84
CA PHE A 73 0.50 -17.05 7.11
C PHE A 73 0.80 -17.13 5.62
N ASP A 74 0.33 -18.21 4.99
CA ASP A 74 0.37 -18.35 3.55
C ASP A 74 -0.87 -17.68 2.95
N TYR A 75 -0.66 -16.68 2.10
CA TYR A 75 -1.71 -15.96 1.41
C TYR A 75 -1.68 -16.26 -0.08
N ARG A 76 -2.84 -16.53 -0.66
CA ARG A 76 -2.97 -16.81 -2.08
C ARG A 76 -3.48 -15.56 -2.82
N TYR A 77 -2.57 -14.91 -3.57
CA TYR A 77 -2.90 -13.77 -4.41
C TYR A 77 -2.61 -14.09 -5.87
N SER A 78 -3.54 -13.76 -6.77
CA SER A 78 -3.41 -14.03 -8.22
C SER A 78 -2.99 -15.46 -8.57
N GLY A 79 -3.42 -16.46 -7.77
CA GLY A 79 -3.10 -17.87 -7.96
C GLY A 79 -1.71 -18.32 -7.51
N VAL A 80 -0.94 -17.46 -6.86
CA VAL A 80 0.39 -17.74 -6.29
C VAL A 80 0.32 -17.66 -4.76
N ASN A 81 0.98 -18.59 -4.07
CA ASN A 81 1.09 -18.55 -2.61
C ASN A 81 2.25 -17.64 -2.22
N HIS A 82 1.95 -16.65 -1.40
CA HIS A 82 2.91 -15.76 -0.77
C HIS A 82 2.91 -16.02 0.73
N ARG A 83 4.08 -15.96 1.37
CA ARG A 83 4.17 -16.09 2.81
C ARG A 83 4.37 -14.73 3.46
N ALA A 84 3.44 -14.33 4.31
CA ALA A 84 3.58 -13.15 5.14
C ALA A 84 4.72 -13.36 6.15
N ARG A 85 5.49 -12.31 6.40
CA ARG A 85 6.50 -12.22 7.45
C ARG A 85 5.92 -11.51 8.65
N LEU A 86 6.45 -11.75 9.84
CA LEU A 86 6.07 -10.96 11.00
C LEU A 86 6.51 -9.51 10.84
N TRP A 87 5.73 -8.58 11.38
CA TRP A 87 6.03 -7.16 11.36
C TRP A 87 7.39 -6.84 11.97
N PRO A 88 8.35 -6.28 11.22
CA PRO A 88 9.56 -5.72 11.80
C PRO A 88 9.22 -4.41 12.56
N PRO A 89 10.04 -4.03 13.55
CA PRO A 89 9.73 -2.87 14.40
C PRO A 89 9.39 -1.57 13.64
N PRO A 90 10.10 -1.17 12.56
CA PRO A 90 9.74 0.05 11.84
C PRO A 90 8.36 0.01 11.17
N LEU A 91 7.99 -1.13 10.56
CA LEU A 91 6.67 -1.29 9.96
C LEU A 91 5.56 -1.38 11.01
N ARG A 92 5.84 -2.00 12.15
CA ARG A 92 4.89 -2.03 13.28
C ARG A 92 4.62 -0.62 13.77
N ALA A 93 5.66 0.18 13.98
CA ALA A 93 5.51 1.58 14.40
C ALA A 93 4.71 2.41 13.39
N LEU A 94 4.96 2.22 12.08
CA LEU A 94 4.17 2.86 11.03
C LEU A 94 2.70 2.43 11.08
N ARG A 95 2.42 1.11 11.17
CA ARG A 95 1.07 0.57 11.32
C ARG A 95 0.34 1.21 12.50
N ASP A 96 0.95 1.21 13.69
CA ASP A 96 0.33 1.72 14.92
C ASP A 96 -0.03 3.23 14.78
N ARG A 97 0.76 3.99 14.03
CA ARG A 97 0.44 5.38 13.71
C ARG A 97 -0.69 5.51 12.68
N VAL A 98 -0.71 4.66 11.65
CA VAL A 98 -1.82 4.61 10.69
C VAL A 98 -3.11 4.27 11.42
N GLU A 99 -3.11 3.24 12.27
CA GLU A 99 -4.26 2.84 13.09
C GLU A 99 -4.76 3.98 13.98
N THR A 100 -3.83 4.71 14.62
CA THR A 100 -4.18 5.90 15.43
C THR A 100 -4.85 6.98 14.58
N LEU A 101 -4.37 7.18 13.33
CA LEU A 101 -4.85 8.22 12.44
C LEU A 101 -6.25 7.91 11.88
N VAL A 102 -6.50 6.63 11.52
CA VAL A 102 -7.74 6.23 10.84
C VAL A 102 -8.76 5.55 11.77
N GLY A 103 -8.36 5.16 12.98
CA GLY A 103 -9.24 4.50 13.96
C GLY A 103 -9.60 3.05 13.63
N VAL A 104 -8.82 2.38 12.76
CA VAL A 104 -9.04 1.00 12.32
C VAL A 104 -7.79 0.17 12.54
N HIS A 105 -7.96 -1.09 12.97
CA HIS A 105 -6.88 -2.04 13.16
C HIS A 105 -6.52 -2.76 11.86
N PHE A 106 -5.22 -2.93 11.59
CA PHE A 106 -4.69 -3.63 10.41
C PHE A 106 -3.83 -4.81 10.82
N ASN A 107 -4.17 -5.99 10.33
CA ASN A 107 -3.49 -7.25 10.64
C ASN A 107 -2.43 -7.65 9.61
N SER A 108 -2.40 -7.00 8.45
CA SER A 108 -1.46 -7.32 7.37
C SER A 108 -1.14 -6.10 6.49
N CYS A 109 -0.06 -6.21 5.74
CA CYS A 109 0.40 -5.17 4.82
C CYS A 109 1.08 -5.78 3.59
N LEU A 110 0.65 -5.37 2.41
CA LEU A 110 1.34 -5.61 1.15
C LEU A 110 2.20 -4.39 0.81
N LEU A 111 3.49 -4.56 0.73
CA LEU A 111 4.41 -3.55 0.24
C LEU A 111 4.60 -3.72 -1.28
N ASN A 112 4.50 -2.61 -1.99
CA ASN A 112 4.75 -2.54 -3.43
C ASN A 112 5.92 -1.59 -3.69
N ARG A 113 6.92 -2.05 -4.43
CA ARG A 113 8.04 -1.24 -4.89
C ARG A 113 8.03 -1.11 -6.40
N TYR A 114 8.08 0.13 -6.84
CA TYR A 114 8.22 0.51 -8.24
C TYR A 114 9.56 1.22 -8.42
N ASP A 115 10.44 0.68 -9.24
CA ASP A 115 11.80 1.23 -9.39
C ASP A 115 11.80 2.49 -10.25
N ASP A 116 10.82 2.65 -11.14
CA ASP A 116 10.67 3.83 -11.98
C ASP A 116 9.22 4.11 -12.40
N GLY A 117 9.01 5.16 -13.17
CA GLY A 117 7.69 5.60 -13.62
C GLY A 117 7.04 4.72 -14.71
N SER A 118 7.77 3.77 -15.31
CA SER A 118 7.22 2.83 -16.30
C SER A 118 6.48 1.66 -15.64
N GLN A 119 6.77 1.39 -14.37
CA GLN A 119 6.14 0.31 -13.61
C GLN A 119 4.82 0.77 -13.00
N GLY A 120 3.84 -0.11 -12.92
CA GLY A 120 2.52 0.20 -12.35
C GLY A 120 1.66 -1.04 -12.18
N MET A 121 0.47 -0.84 -11.63
CA MET A 121 -0.60 -1.83 -11.62
C MET A 121 -1.69 -1.44 -12.61
N ALA A 122 -2.23 -2.45 -13.30
CA ALA A 122 -3.43 -2.29 -14.08
C ALA A 122 -4.66 -2.05 -13.16
N TRP A 123 -5.77 -1.65 -13.76
CA TRP A 123 -7.05 -1.56 -13.06
C TRP A 123 -7.42 -2.91 -12.46
N HIS A 124 -7.76 -2.92 -11.18
CA HIS A 124 -8.18 -4.10 -10.42
C HIS A 124 -9.10 -3.66 -9.29
N SER A 125 -9.78 -4.61 -8.69
CA SER A 125 -10.47 -4.46 -7.41
C SER A 125 -9.77 -5.34 -6.39
N ASP A 126 -9.69 -4.87 -5.15
CA ASP A 126 -9.25 -5.68 -4.00
C ASP A 126 -10.49 -6.35 -3.42
N ASP A 127 -10.93 -7.44 -4.07
CA ASP A 127 -12.19 -8.17 -3.81
C ASP A 127 -11.96 -9.62 -3.37
N GLU A 128 -10.77 -9.94 -2.89
CA GLU A 128 -10.45 -11.26 -2.38
C GLU A 128 -11.34 -11.60 -1.18
N ALA A 129 -11.84 -12.84 -1.17
CA ALA A 129 -12.75 -13.33 -0.12
C ALA A 129 -12.17 -13.21 1.30
N GLU A 130 -10.87 -13.28 1.41
CA GLU A 130 -10.11 -13.15 2.65
C GLU A 130 -10.19 -11.76 3.27
N LEU A 131 -10.44 -10.73 2.46
CA LEU A 131 -10.60 -9.36 2.94
C LEU A 131 -11.96 -9.15 3.64
N GLY A 132 -12.96 -9.93 3.27
CA GLY A 132 -14.32 -9.80 3.80
C GLY A 132 -15.08 -8.60 3.22
N PRO A 133 -16.35 -8.43 3.62
CA PRO A 133 -17.16 -7.31 3.17
C PRO A 133 -16.74 -6.00 3.87
N GLU A 134 -16.81 -4.89 3.15
CA GLU A 134 -16.57 -3.54 3.68
C GLU A 134 -15.17 -3.34 4.31
N THR A 135 -14.17 -3.99 3.73
CA THR A 135 -12.79 -3.88 4.22
C THR A 135 -12.24 -2.46 4.06
N VAL A 136 -11.61 -1.96 5.12
CA VAL A 136 -10.84 -0.72 5.08
C VAL A 136 -9.42 -1.01 4.63
N ILE A 137 -8.93 -0.29 3.63
CA ILE A 137 -7.56 -0.37 3.14
C ILE A 137 -6.89 0.98 3.34
N ALA A 138 -5.78 0.99 4.09
CA ALA A 138 -4.94 2.17 4.21
C ALA A 138 -3.77 2.08 3.21
N SER A 139 -3.61 3.13 2.40
CA SER A 139 -2.49 3.24 1.45
C SER A 139 -1.54 4.34 1.88
N VAL A 140 -0.27 3.99 2.11
CA VAL A 140 0.79 4.94 2.46
C VAL A 140 1.87 4.88 1.38
N SER A 141 2.27 6.05 0.85
CA SER A 141 3.28 6.15 -0.20
C SER A 141 4.50 6.90 0.29
N PHE A 142 5.69 6.42 -0.07
CA PHE A 142 6.97 7.06 0.19
C PHE A 142 7.76 7.23 -1.10
N GLY A 143 8.55 8.30 -1.20
CA GLY A 143 9.40 8.59 -2.35
C GLY A 143 8.73 9.48 -3.38
N ALA A 144 8.93 9.19 -4.66
CA ALA A 144 8.44 10.03 -5.76
C ALA A 144 6.91 9.97 -5.88
N THR A 145 6.30 11.11 -6.16
CA THR A 145 4.85 11.21 -6.42
C THR A 145 4.45 10.33 -7.61
N ARG A 146 3.38 9.58 -7.44
CA ARG A 146 2.81 8.70 -8.46
C ARG A 146 1.32 8.94 -8.60
N LYS A 147 0.82 8.73 -9.82
CA LYS A 147 -0.63 8.78 -10.06
C LYS A 147 -1.29 7.56 -9.41
N PHE A 148 -2.27 7.80 -8.57
CA PHE A 148 -3.23 6.82 -8.06
C PHE A 148 -4.62 7.25 -8.52
N ALA A 149 -5.41 6.34 -9.08
CA ALA A 149 -6.68 6.70 -9.71
C ALA A 149 -7.75 5.65 -9.43
N PHE A 150 -8.98 6.11 -9.23
CA PHE A 150 -10.20 5.32 -9.10
C PHE A 150 -11.08 5.49 -10.35
N ARG A 151 -11.93 4.50 -10.65
CA ARG A 151 -12.93 4.57 -11.71
C ARG A 151 -14.16 3.74 -11.36
#